data_50758d2a6a291ef4c1ba90267dec5002
#
_entry.id   50758d2a6a291ef4c1ba90267dec5002
#
_cell.length_a   1.000
_cell.length_b   1.000
_cell.length_c   1.000
_cell.angle_alpha   90.00
_cell.angle_beta   90.00
_cell.angle_gamma   90.00
#
_symmetry.space_group_name_H-M   'P 1'
#
loop_
_entity.id
_entity.type
_entity.pdbx_description
1 polymer ?
#
loop_
_entity_poly.entity_id
_entity_poly.type
_entity_poly.pdbx_seq_one_letter_code
_entity_poly.pdbx_strand_id
1 'polypeptide(L)' 'MKFILVVYMCIAGACESVYEQVPYDTVEECQKASEQVSITAQEMFPMSTGQVWCLTEEEFDKYISQNKGI' A
#
# COMPACT_ATOMS: atom_id res chain seq x y z
N MET A 1 -5.82 -13.31 11.64
CA MET A 1 -5.78 -12.86 10.24
C MET A 1 -4.81 -11.69 10.12
N LYS A 2 -3.97 -11.71 9.11
CA LYS A 2 -2.95 -10.68 8.93
C LYS A 2 -3.31 -9.75 7.79
N PHE A 3 -2.80 -8.52 7.90
CA PHE A 3 -3.09 -7.47 6.92
C PHE A 3 -1.81 -6.96 6.31
N ILE A 4 -1.82 -6.72 5.02
CA ILE A 4 -0.66 -6.24 4.29
C ILE A 4 -0.95 -4.84 3.79
N LEU A 5 -0.01 -3.94 4.05
CA LEU A 5 -0.11 -2.55 3.65
C LEU A 5 0.41 -2.40 2.22
N VAL A 6 -0.45 -1.92 1.33
CA VAL A 6 -0.08 -1.68 -0.07
C VAL A 6 -0.20 -0.19 -0.36
N VAL A 7 0.85 0.37 -0.93
CA VAL A 7 0.90 1.78 -1.32
C VAL A 7 0.99 1.87 -2.83
N TYR A 8 0.06 2.58 -3.44
CA TYR A 8 0.07 2.87 -4.86
C TYR A 8 0.34 4.36 -5.03
N MET A 9 1.38 4.71 -5.74
CA MET A 9 1.84 6.09 -5.85
C MET A 9 2.17 6.43 -7.29
N CYS A 10 1.74 7.62 -7.70
CA CYS A 10 2.02 8.16 -9.03
C CYS A 10 2.79 9.47 -8.88
N ILE A 11 3.94 9.55 -9.52
CA ILE A 11 4.79 10.75 -9.52
C ILE A 11 5.14 11.08 -10.97
N ALA A 12 4.76 12.28 -11.41
CA ALA A 12 5.11 12.77 -12.76
C ALA A 12 4.68 11.79 -13.87
N GLY A 13 3.54 11.16 -13.72
CA GLY A 13 3.02 10.21 -14.71
C GLY A 13 3.51 8.79 -14.57
N ALA A 14 4.47 8.53 -13.71
CA ALA A 14 4.95 7.18 -13.42
C ALA A 14 4.29 6.65 -12.15
N CYS A 15 3.63 5.50 -12.25
CA CYS A 15 2.90 4.92 -11.14
C CYS A 15 3.52 3.59 -10.74
N GLU A 16 3.67 3.38 -9.45
CA GLU A 16 4.21 2.16 -8.89
C GLU A 16 3.44 1.74 -7.65
N SER A 17 3.39 0.46 -7.39
CA SER A 17 2.85 -0.06 -6.15
C SER A 17 3.95 -0.72 -5.34
N VAL A 18 3.93 -0.46 -4.04
CA VAL A 18 4.88 -1.03 -3.09
C VAL A 18 4.09 -1.62 -1.94
N TYR A 19 4.58 -2.65 -1.32
CA TYR A 19 3.91 -3.26 -0.18
C TYR A 19 4.90 -3.56 0.93
N GLU A 20 4.37 -3.57 2.15
CA GLU A 20 5.15 -3.95 3.31
C GLU A 20 5.33 -5.47 3.35
N GLN A 21 6.54 -5.93 3.58
CA GLN A 21 6.80 -7.36 3.66
C GLN A 21 6.38 -7.96 4.99
N VAL A 22 6.30 -7.13 6.03
CA VAL A 22 5.90 -7.58 7.36
C VAL A 22 4.42 -7.29 7.55
N PRO A 23 3.57 -8.33 7.68
CA PRO A 23 2.13 -8.10 7.85
C PRO A 23 1.82 -7.55 9.25
N TYR A 24 0.71 -6.84 9.34
CA TYR A 24 0.18 -6.34 10.59
C TYR A 24 -0.82 -7.32 11.17
N ASP A 25 -0.85 -7.45 12.49
CA ASP A 25 -1.73 -8.41 13.16
C ASP A 25 -3.18 -7.96 13.18
N THR A 26 -3.42 -6.65 13.17
CA THR A 26 -4.77 -6.11 13.23
C THR A 26 -4.95 -5.05 12.14
N VAL A 27 -6.22 -4.85 11.74
CA VAL A 27 -6.55 -3.81 10.77
C VAL A 27 -6.25 -2.42 11.34
N GLU A 28 -6.41 -2.25 12.64
CA GLU A 28 -6.15 -0.97 13.29
C GLU A 28 -4.69 -0.57 13.18
N GLU A 29 -3.79 -1.52 13.40
CA GLU A 29 -2.35 -1.28 13.23
C GLU A 29 -2.02 -0.93 11.79
N CYS A 30 -2.60 -1.64 10.83
CA CYS A 30 -2.41 -1.37 9.42
C CYS A 30 -2.91 0.03 9.05
N GLN A 31 -4.07 0.43 9.57
CA GLN A 31 -4.63 1.75 9.31
C GLN A 31 -3.76 2.87 9.88
N LYS A 32 -3.22 2.69 11.07
CA LYS A 32 -2.29 3.67 11.64
C LYS A 32 -1.04 3.81 10.79
N ALA A 33 -0.50 2.69 10.33
CA ALA A 33 0.66 2.70 9.46
C ALA A 33 0.33 3.38 8.12
N SER A 34 -0.86 3.16 7.59
CA SER A 34 -1.28 3.77 6.33
C SER A 34 -1.36 5.29 6.45
N GLU A 35 -1.83 5.81 7.58
CA GLU A 35 -1.87 7.25 7.82
C GLU A 35 -0.47 7.84 7.84
N GLN A 36 0.46 7.18 8.52
CA GLN A 36 1.85 7.64 8.59
C GLN A 36 2.51 7.62 7.23
N VAL A 37 2.30 6.57 6.46
CA VAL A 37 2.86 6.46 5.12
C VAL A 37 2.30 7.56 4.23
N SER A 38 1.01 7.83 4.31
CA SER A 38 0.36 8.86 3.51
C SER A 38 0.93 10.25 3.81
N ILE A 39 1.10 10.57 5.09
CA ILE A 39 1.65 11.85 5.52
C ILE A 39 3.10 11.99 5.02
N THR A 40 3.92 10.96 5.23
CA THR A 40 5.32 10.96 4.82
C THR A 40 5.44 11.11 3.31
N ALA A 41 4.62 10.39 2.55
CA ALA A 41 4.64 10.47 1.11
C ALA A 41 4.30 11.87 0.60
N GLN A 42 3.31 12.52 1.22
CA GLN A 42 2.94 13.88 0.84
C GLN A 42 4.04 14.89 1.18
N GLU A 43 4.74 14.68 2.27
CA GLU A 43 5.85 15.57 2.63
C GLU A 43 7.03 15.40 1.70
N MET A 44 7.35 14.16 1.33
CA MET A 44 8.47 13.88 0.44
C MET A 44 8.16 14.19 -1.01
N PHE A 45 6.94 13.97 -1.43
CA PHE A 45 6.51 14.16 -2.83
C PHE A 45 5.20 14.91 -2.89
N PRO A 46 5.22 16.24 -2.66
CA PRO A 46 3.96 17.02 -2.59
C PRO A 46 3.16 17.02 -3.89
N MET A 47 3.79 16.74 -5.01
CA MET A 47 3.12 16.71 -6.30
C MET A 47 2.62 15.31 -6.67
N SER A 48 2.84 14.32 -5.82
CA SER A 48 2.40 12.96 -6.08
C SER A 48 0.94 12.77 -5.74
N THR A 49 0.31 11.80 -6.39
CA THR A 49 -1.00 11.29 -6.01
C THR A 49 -0.85 9.82 -5.69
N GLY A 50 -1.71 9.29 -4.82
CA GLY A 50 -1.61 7.90 -4.47
C GLY A 50 -2.70 7.46 -3.54
N GLN A 51 -2.71 6.16 -3.28
CA GLN A 51 -3.67 5.53 -2.39
C GLN A 51 -2.95 4.48 -1.55
N VAL A 52 -3.51 4.22 -0.38
CA VAL A 52 -2.97 3.22 0.54
C VAL A 52 -4.10 2.28 0.93
N TRP A 53 -3.83 0.99 0.87
CA TRP A 53 -4.82 -0.02 1.22
C TRP A 53 -4.28 -0.98 2.26
N CYS A 54 -5.17 -1.49 3.10
CA CYS A 54 -4.89 -2.60 3.98
C CYS A 54 -5.64 -3.82 3.46
N LEU A 55 -4.91 -4.79 2.94
CA LEU A 55 -5.49 -6.01 2.38
C LEU A 55 -5.24 -7.20 3.31
N THR A 56 -6.19 -8.12 3.37
CA THR A 56 -5.92 -9.40 4.00
C THR A 56 -4.92 -10.18 3.16
N GLU A 57 -4.30 -11.20 3.76
CA GLU A 57 -3.34 -12.02 3.02
C GLU A 57 -3.99 -12.66 1.78
N GLU A 58 -5.24 -13.08 1.90
CA GLU A 58 -5.95 -13.64 0.75
C GLU A 58 -6.17 -12.63 -0.36
N GLU A 59 -6.59 -11.42 0.01
CA GLU A 59 -6.78 -10.35 -0.96
C GLU A 59 -5.47 -9.96 -1.62
N PHE A 60 -4.40 -9.92 -0.85
CA PHE A 60 -3.09 -9.61 -1.36
C PHE A 60 -2.60 -10.66 -2.36
N ASP A 61 -2.82 -11.93 -2.08
CA ASP A 61 -2.47 -13.00 -3.00
C ASP A 61 -3.21 -12.86 -4.33
N LYS A 62 -4.49 -12.52 -4.28
CA LYS A 62 -5.27 -12.27 -5.49
C LYS A 62 -4.76 -11.07 -6.27
N TYR A 63 -4.41 -10.01 -5.54
CA TYR A 63 -3.87 -8.80 -6.15
C TYR A 63 -2.57 -9.10 -6.91
N ILE A 64 -1.66 -9.82 -6.28
CA ILE A 64 -0.39 -10.20 -6.91
C ILE A 64 -0.62 -11.12 -8.10
N SER A 65 -1.52 -12.10 -7.96
CA SER A 65 -1.81 -13.03 -9.05
C SER A 65 -2.36 -12.31 -10.28
N GLN A 66 -3.21 -11.32 -10.09
CA GLN A 66 -3.76 -10.55 -11.19
C GLN A 66 -2.69 -9.71 -11.90
N ASN A 67 -1.76 -9.15 -11.14
CA ASN A 67 -0.72 -8.33 -11.73
C ASN A 67 0.40 -9.17 -12.35
N LYS A 68 0.56 -10.39 -11.90
CA LYS A 68 1.63 -11.27 -12.36
C LYS A 68 1.37 -11.89 -13.72
N GLY A 69 0.14 -11.88 -14.18
CA GLY A 69 -0.23 -12.50 -15.44
C GLY A 69 0.02 -11.67 -16.67
N ILE A 70 0.68 -10.58 -16.53
CA ILE A 70 0.92 -9.65 -17.64
C ILE A 70 2.23 -9.94 -18.36
#